data_716ad9c74f6d08c9b96630b0a35f627b
#
_entry.id   716ad9c74f6d08c9b96630b0a35f627b
#
_cell.length_a   1.000
_cell.length_b   1.000
_cell.length_c   1.000
_cell.angle_alpha   90.00
_cell.angle_beta   90.00
_cell.angle_gamma   90.00
#
_symmetry.space_group_name_H-M   'P 1'
#
loop_
_entity.id
_entity.type
_entity.pdbx_description
1 polymer ?
#
loop_
_entity_poly.entity_id
_entity_poly.type
_entity_poly.pdbx_seq_one_letter_code
_entity_poly.pdbx_strand_id
1 'polypeptide(L)'
;VKRDPVIFVVVALALSLMLVFAYKATGKQPKDGPTGAGKPAPEFALQSLDGKTIRLSDLRGKAVVVNFWATWCQPCRIEMPWFVELQKQYGPDGLQILGINADEDTSKEELEKFAKGMGVNYPVLLGKEEVEQAYGGIQFLPITVYVGRDGNVVDKVFGLKGRGEIEEDVKLALGQKKPATQAMK
;
A
#
# COMPACT_ATOMS: atom_id res chain seq x y z
N VAL A 1 -20.91 -12.18 59.75
CA VAL A 1 -20.51 -10.95 59.03
C VAL A 1 -21.73 -10.49 58.24
N LYS A 2 -22.42 -9.41 58.71
CA LYS A 2 -23.55 -8.80 57.99
C LYS A 2 -22.97 -8.18 56.71
N ARG A 3 -23.34 -8.72 55.56
CA ARG A 3 -22.97 -8.18 54.24
C ARG A 3 -23.92 -7.01 53.96
N ASP A 4 -23.37 -5.80 54.01
CA ASP A 4 -24.16 -4.58 53.79
C ASP A 4 -24.66 -4.53 52.33
N PRO A 5 -25.99 -4.51 52.11
CA PRO A 5 -26.57 -4.50 50.76
C PRO A 5 -26.16 -3.26 49.97
N VAL A 6 -25.76 -2.16 50.63
CA VAL A 6 -25.29 -0.94 50.02
C VAL A 6 -23.98 -1.17 49.26
N ILE A 7 -23.05 -1.98 49.81
CA ILE A 7 -21.77 -2.29 49.15
C ILE A 7 -22.00 -3.06 47.84
N PHE A 8 -22.96 -4.00 47.83
CA PHE A 8 -23.31 -4.76 46.62
C PHE A 8 -23.89 -3.87 45.52
N VAL A 9 -24.76 -2.93 45.90
CA VAL A 9 -25.35 -1.99 44.93
C VAL A 9 -24.28 -1.06 44.33
N VAL A 10 -23.36 -0.53 45.15
CA VAL A 10 -22.28 0.34 44.71
C VAL A 10 -21.30 -0.39 43.77
N VAL A 11 -20.93 -1.64 44.11
CA VAL A 11 -20.04 -2.46 43.26
C VAL A 11 -20.73 -2.82 41.95
N ALA A 12 -22.02 -3.17 41.96
CA ALA A 12 -22.77 -3.46 40.73
C ALA A 12 -22.89 -2.23 39.81
N LEU A 13 -23.13 -1.05 40.37
CA LEU A 13 -23.17 0.21 39.65
C LEU A 13 -21.78 0.58 39.05
N ALA A 14 -20.69 0.39 39.81
CA ALA A 14 -19.34 0.64 39.33
C ALA A 14 -18.96 -0.33 38.19
N LEU A 15 -19.32 -1.60 38.31
CA LEU A 15 -19.08 -2.61 37.25
C LEU A 15 -19.90 -2.31 35.99
N SER A 16 -21.18 -1.90 36.15
CA SER A 16 -21.99 -1.50 34.97
C SER A 16 -21.48 -0.24 34.29
N LEU A 17 -20.99 0.73 35.05
CA LEU A 17 -20.35 1.92 34.50
C LEU A 17 -19.04 1.58 33.76
N MET A 18 -18.21 0.70 34.32
CA MET A 18 -17.01 0.21 33.64
C MET A 18 -17.32 -0.55 32.35
N LEU A 19 -18.36 -1.39 32.34
CA LEU A 19 -18.82 -2.11 31.16
C LEU A 19 -19.34 -1.16 30.07
N VAL A 20 -20.11 -0.14 30.45
CA VAL A 20 -20.58 0.91 29.51
C VAL A 20 -19.43 1.73 28.98
N PHE A 21 -18.42 2.06 29.81
CA PHE A 21 -17.23 2.78 29.38
C PHE A 21 -16.34 1.93 28.44
N ALA A 22 -16.16 0.64 28.76
CA ALA A 22 -15.48 -0.32 27.90
C ALA A 22 -16.22 -0.50 26.56
N TYR A 23 -17.56 -0.61 26.59
CA TYR A 23 -18.37 -0.71 25.37
C TYR A 23 -18.29 0.56 24.50
N LYS A 24 -18.26 1.75 25.10
CA LYS A 24 -18.05 3.01 24.37
C LYS A 24 -16.61 3.18 23.88
N ALA A 25 -15.62 2.67 24.61
CA ALA A 25 -14.21 2.71 24.21
C ALA A 25 -13.89 1.72 23.07
N THR A 26 -14.63 0.61 22.94
CA THR A 26 -14.52 -0.35 21.82
C THR A 26 -15.37 0.03 20.60
N GLY A 27 -16.18 1.09 20.70
CA GLY A 27 -17.06 1.56 19.64
C GLY A 27 -16.45 2.64 18.76
N LYS A 28 -15.49 2.30 17.97
CA LYS A 28 -15.23 2.80 16.60
C LYS A 28 -13.91 2.22 16.12
N GLN A 29 -13.96 1.01 15.66
CA GLN A 29 -12.91 0.62 14.70
C GLN A 29 -13.04 1.57 13.51
N PRO A 30 -11.92 2.16 13.03
CA PRO A 30 -11.94 2.92 11.82
C PRO A 30 -12.52 2.01 10.73
N LYS A 31 -13.57 2.49 10.03
CA LYS A 31 -14.09 1.83 8.82
C LYS A 31 -13.08 1.85 7.66
N ASP A 32 -11.91 2.41 7.93
CA ASP A 32 -10.77 2.37 7.05
C ASP A 32 -10.15 0.98 7.21
N GLY A 33 -10.35 0.11 6.23
CA GLY A 33 -9.61 -1.14 6.15
C GLY A 33 -8.11 -0.86 6.30
N PRO A 34 -7.28 -1.86 6.66
CA PRO A 34 -5.85 -1.70 6.92
C PRO A 34 -5.05 -1.11 5.76
N THR A 35 -5.69 -0.87 4.63
CA THR A 35 -5.09 -0.47 3.35
C THR A 35 -5.25 1.01 2.99
N GLY A 36 -6.05 1.81 3.73
CA GLY A 36 -6.34 3.20 3.34
C GLY A 36 -7.19 3.33 2.07
N ALA A 37 -7.84 2.24 1.63
CA ALA A 37 -8.67 2.22 0.42
C ALA A 37 -9.78 3.29 0.46
N GLY A 38 -9.98 3.97 -0.68
CA GLY A 38 -10.94 5.06 -0.83
C GLY A 38 -10.44 6.43 -0.38
N LYS A 39 -9.24 6.55 0.18
CA LYS A 39 -8.60 7.83 0.52
C LYS A 39 -7.64 8.26 -0.59
N PRO A 40 -7.42 9.58 -0.76
CA PRO A 40 -6.37 10.06 -1.65
C PRO A 40 -5.02 9.46 -1.30
N ALA A 41 -4.28 9.00 -2.31
CA ALA A 41 -2.91 8.56 -2.13
C ALA A 41 -2.04 9.75 -1.69
N PRO A 42 -1.10 9.57 -0.74
CA PRO A 42 -0.18 10.63 -0.34
C PRO A 42 0.61 11.17 -1.53
N GLU A 43 0.62 12.49 -1.68
CA GLU A 43 1.37 13.15 -2.75
C GLU A 43 2.87 13.07 -2.51
N PHE A 44 3.63 12.99 -3.60
CA PHE A 44 5.07 13.08 -3.58
C PHE A 44 5.63 13.72 -4.85
N ALA A 45 6.88 14.17 -4.74
CA ALA A 45 7.71 14.61 -5.86
C ALA A 45 9.10 13.99 -5.66
N LEU A 46 9.42 12.95 -6.43
CA LEU A 46 10.67 12.21 -6.31
C LEU A 46 11.47 12.27 -7.61
N GLN A 47 12.79 12.25 -7.49
CA GLN A 47 13.69 12.11 -8.62
C GLN A 47 13.72 10.66 -9.11
N SER A 48 13.61 10.48 -10.42
CA SER A 48 13.87 9.21 -11.09
C SER A 48 15.36 9.05 -11.40
N LEU A 49 15.79 7.82 -11.70
CA LEU A 49 17.19 7.54 -12.08
C LEU A 49 17.62 8.33 -13.31
N ASP A 50 16.74 8.64 -14.26
CA ASP A 50 17.02 9.47 -15.42
C ASP A 50 17.05 11.00 -15.12
N GLY A 51 16.95 11.38 -13.85
CA GLY A 51 17.06 12.76 -13.37
C GLY A 51 15.79 13.60 -13.47
N LYS A 52 14.67 13.03 -13.93
CA LYS A 52 13.39 13.74 -13.97
C LYS A 52 12.71 13.72 -12.62
N THR A 53 12.01 14.79 -12.29
CA THR A 53 11.10 14.79 -11.13
C THR A 53 9.74 14.25 -11.55
N ILE A 54 9.28 13.20 -10.88
CA ILE A 54 7.95 12.62 -11.06
C ILE A 54 7.09 12.97 -9.84
N ARG A 55 5.94 13.57 -10.11
CA ARG A 55 4.91 13.87 -9.10
C ARG A 55 3.75 12.93 -9.29
N LEU A 56 3.18 12.45 -8.18
CA LEU A 56 1.97 11.62 -8.28
C LEU A 56 0.80 12.37 -8.91
N SER A 57 0.67 13.67 -8.61
CA SER A 57 -0.35 14.55 -9.19
C SER A 57 -0.32 14.64 -10.71
N ASP A 58 0.88 14.52 -11.32
CA ASP A 58 1.04 14.58 -12.78
C ASP A 58 0.49 13.32 -13.49
N LEU A 59 0.17 12.29 -12.72
CA LEU A 59 -0.34 11.00 -13.19
C LEU A 59 -1.87 10.86 -13.02
N ARG A 60 -2.58 11.94 -12.69
CA ARG A 60 -4.05 11.91 -12.62
C ARG A 60 -4.67 11.42 -13.94
N GLY A 61 -5.68 10.60 -13.85
CA GLY A 61 -6.29 9.92 -15.01
C GLY A 61 -5.63 8.60 -15.39
N LYS A 62 -4.45 8.29 -14.83
CA LYS A 62 -3.81 6.98 -14.94
C LYS A 62 -4.06 6.14 -13.70
N ALA A 63 -4.10 4.83 -13.87
CA ALA A 63 -3.91 3.89 -12.76
C ALA A 63 -2.42 3.88 -12.38
N VAL A 64 -2.10 4.01 -11.10
CA VAL A 64 -0.70 4.05 -10.67
C VAL A 64 -0.43 2.92 -9.69
N VAL A 65 0.66 2.18 -9.88
CA VAL A 65 1.20 1.24 -8.89
C VAL A 65 2.44 1.88 -8.28
N VAL A 66 2.40 2.14 -6.99
CA VAL A 66 3.53 2.63 -6.20
C VAL A 66 4.10 1.43 -5.44
N ASN A 67 5.27 0.97 -5.84
CA ASN A 67 5.93 -0.19 -5.25
C ASN A 67 7.22 0.25 -4.54
N PHE A 68 7.28 0.03 -3.23
CA PHE A 68 8.48 0.25 -2.41
C PHE A 68 9.31 -1.02 -2.37
N TRP A 69 10.60 -0.90 -2.68
CA TRP A 69 11.50 -2.04 -2.82
C TRP A 69 12.96 -1.68 -2.47
N ALA A 70 13.81 -2.70 -2.31
CA ALA A 70 15.25 -2.54 -2.13
C ALA A 70 16.03 -3.61 -2.90
N THR A 71 17.31 -3.35 -3.19
CA THR A 71 18.16 -4.27 -3.96
C THR A 71 18.39 -5.61 -3.25
N TRP A 72 18.45 -5.61 -1.94
CA TRP A 72 18.62 -6.80 -1.08
C TRP A 72 17.30 -7.54 -0.81
N CYS A 73 16.15 -6.96 -1.16
CA CYS A 73 14.84 -7.55 -0.88
C CYS A 73 14.53 -8.69 -1.85
N GLN A 74 14.68 -9.93 -1.39
CA GLN A 74 14.44 -11.11 -2.23
C GLN A 74 13.00 -11.23 -2.75
N PRO A 75 11.92 -11.00 -1.93
CA PRO A 75 10.55 -11.00 -2.44
C PRO A 75 10.30 -9.93 -3.52
N CYS A 76 10.94 -8.73 -3.39
CA CYS A 76 10.84 -7.68 -4.40
C CYS A 76 11.40 -8.12 -5.76
N ARG A 77 12.52 -8.84 -5.74
CA ARG A 77 13.15 -9.38 -6.96
C ARG A 77 12.28 -10.41 -7.67
N ILE A 78 11.40 -11.10 -6.94
CA ILE A 78 10.44 -12.06 -7.51
C ILE A 78 9.31 -11.33 -8.24
N GLU A 79 8.76 -10.25 -7.68
CA GLU A 79 7.62 -9.53 -8.28
C GLU A 79 8.04 -8.59 -9.42
N MET A 80 9.26 -8.06 -9.43
CA MET A 80 9.73 -7.12 -10.45
C MET A 80 9.51 -7.59 -11.90
N PRO A 81 9.83 -8.83 -12.30
CA PRO A 81 9.55 -9.31 -13.64
C PRO A 81 8.05 -9.28 -13.98
N TRP A 82 7.17 -9.52 -13.00
CA TRP A 82 5.73 -9.44 -13.20
C TRP A 82 5.27 -8.01 -13.42
N PHE A 83 5.84 -7.04 -12.69
CA PHE A 83 5.58 -5.61 -12.94
C PHE A 83 6.06 -5.17 -14.31
N VAL A 84 7.22 -5.67 -14.78
CA VAL A 84 7.71 -5.41 -16.15
C VAL A 84 6.70 -5.90 -17.20
N GLU A 85 6.16 -7.11 -17.04
CA GLU A 85 5.13 -7.66 -17.92
C GLU A 85 3.83 -6.84 -17.86
N LEU A 86 3.35 -6.50 -16.65
CA LEU A 86 2.13 -5.74 -16.45
C LEU A 86 2.24 -4.31 -16.99
N GLN A 87 3.39 -3.64 -16.82
CA GLN A 87 3.64 -2.33 -17.42
C GLN A 87 3.59 -2.39 -18.95
N LYS A 88 4.18 -3.43 -19.55
CA LYS A 88 4.11 -3.64 -21.01
C LYS A 88 2.68 -3.91 -21.49
N GLN A 89 1.94 -4.73 -20.75
CA GLN A 89 0.59 -5.16 -21.11
C GLN A 89 -0.43 -4.06 -20.93
N TYR A 90 -0.44 -3.36 -19.79
CA TYR A 90 -1.48 -2.39 -19.40
C TYR A 90 -1.04 -0.93 -19.50
N GLY A 91 0.23 -0.66 -19.85
CA GLY A 91 0.71 0.70 -20.11
C GLY A 91 -0.12 1.44 -21.17
N PRO A 92 -0.44 0.82 -22.33
CA PRO A 92 -1.33 1.42 -23.33
C PRO A 92 -2.74 1.75 -22.79
N ASP A 93 -3.22 0.99 -21.80
CA ASP A 93 -4.51 1.21 -21.15
C ASP A 93 -4.44 2.26 -20.02
N GLY A 94 -3.28 2.90 -19.84
CA GLY A 94 -3.08 3.97 -18.87
C GLY A 94 -2.59 3.49 -17.49
N LEU A 95 -1.94 2.33 -17.40
CA LEU A 95 -1.19 1.93 -16.22
C LEU A 95 0.16 2.65 -16.18
N GLN A 96 0.57 3.13 -15.01
CA GLN A 96 1.92 3.58 -14.72
C GLN A 96 2.42 2.90 -13.44
N ILE A 97 3.48 2.12 -13.56
CA ILE A 97 4.18 1.56 -12.38
C ILE A 97 5.32 2.51 -12.00
N LEU A 98 5.51 2.72 -10.72
CA LEU A 98 6.60 3.50 -10.12
C LEU A 98 7.29 2.63 -9.08
N GLY A 99 8.55 2.31 -9.28
CA GLY A 99 9.37 1.62 -8.29
C GLY A 99 10.07 2.64 -7.41
N ILE A 100 9.66 2.80 -6.15
CA ILE A 100 10.35 3.69 -5.20
C ILE A 100 11.38 2.85 -4.45
N ASN A 101 12.65 3.19 -4.65
CA ASN A 101 13.73 2.52 -3.94
C ASN A 101 13.83 3.07 -2.51
N ALA A 102 13.77 2.17 -1.52
CA ALA A 102 13.89 2.44 -0.09
C ALA A 102 15.27 1.98 0.46
N ASP A 103 16.28 1.89 -0.38
CA ASP A 103 17.62 1.45 -0.04
C ASP A 103 18.53 2.67 0.06
N GLU A 104 18.73 3.16 1.27
CA GLU A 104 19.50 4.39 1.51
C GLU A 104 21.01 4.24 1.23
N ASP A 105 21.53 3.02 1.30
CA ASP A 105 22.98 2.73 1.18
C ASP A 105 23.40 2.44 -0.27
N THR A 106 22.45 2.31 -1.21
CA THR A 106 22.76 1.94 -2.61
C THR A 106 22.95 3.18 -3.48
N SER A 107 24.08 3.28 -4.13
CA SER A 107 24.37 4.37 -5.07
C SER A 107 23.43 4.36 -6.29
N LYS A 108 23.26 5.53 -6.90
CA LYS A 108 22.43 5.67 -8.10
C LYS A 108 22.92 4.75 -9.24
N GLU A 109 24.21 4.63 -9.43
CA GLU A 109 24.83 3.78 -10.45
C GLU A 109 24.54 2.29 -10.22
N GLU A 110 24.55 1.84 -8.96
CA GLU A 110 24.19 0.49 -8.59
C GLU A 110 22.70 0.21 -8.82
N LEU A 111 21.83 1.18 -8.49
CA LEU A 111 20.39 1.09 -8.78
C LEU A 111 20.12 1.00 -10.28
N GLU A 112 20.79 1.81 -11.09
CA GLU A 112 20.68 1.78 -12.57
C GLU A 112 21.10 0.42 -13.12
N LYS A 113 22.24 -0.10 -12.65
CA LYS A 113 22.75 -1.42 -13.05
C LYS A 113 21.78 -2.54 -12.63
N PHE A 114 21.24 -2.46 -11.40
CA PHE A 114 20.28 -3.42 -10.90
C PHE A 114 18.98 -3.39 -11.71
N ALA A 115 18.38 -2.21 -11.88
CA ALA A 115 17.14 -2.05 -12.64
C ALA A 115 17.27 -2.54 -14.09
N LYS A 116 18.41 -2.22 -14.74
CA LYS A 116 18.74 -2.72 -16.08
C LYS A 116 18.88 -4.25 -16.10
N GLY A 117 19.55 -4.82 -15.10
CA GLY A 117 19.73 -6.28 -14.97
C GLY A 117 18.39 -7.01 -14.76
N MET A 118 17.44 -6.39 -14.10
CA MET A 118 16.08 -6.90 -13.89
C MET A 118 15.14 -6.63 -15.07
N GLY A 119 15.59 -5.90 -16.10
CA GLY A 119 14.77 -5.54 -17.27
C GLY A 119 13.66 -4.54 -16.94
N VAL A 120 13.80 -3.73 -15.88
CA VAL A 120 12.79 -2.74 -15.45
C VAL A 120 12.51 -1.75 -16.58
N ASN A 121 11.24 -1.60 -16.95
CA ASN A 121 10.72 -0.78 -18.03
C ASN A 121 9.78 0.35 -17.54
N TYR A 122 9.82 0.65 -16.27
CA TYR A 122 9.06 1.70 -15.60
C TYR A 122 9.99 2.59 -14.77
N PRO A 123 9.58 3.82 -14.40
CA PRO A 123 10.41 4.71 -13.61
C PRO A 123 10.81 4.12 -12.26
N VAL A 124 12.09 4.19 -11.96
CA VAL A 124 12.65 3.94 -10.64
C VAL A 124 12.95 5.28 -10.01
N LEU A 125 12.38 5.51 -8.82
CA LEU A 125 12.46 6.75 -8.08
C LEU A 125 13.35 6.57 -6.84
N LEU A 126 14.11 7.60 -6.54
CA LEU A 126 14.90 7.67 -5.30
C LEU A 126 13.95 7.97 -4.14
N GLY A 127 13.79 7.03 -3.23
CA GLY A 127 12.95 7.16 -2.04
C GLY A 127 13.42 8.27 -1.12
N LYS A 128 12.51 8.73 -0.28
CA LYS A 128 12.79 9.69 0.80
C LYS A 128 11.97 9.30 2.01
N GLU A 129 12.56 9.44 3.18
CA GLU A 129 11.93 9.07 4.44
C GLU A 129 10.55 9.71 4.62
N GLU A 130 10.40 11.01 4.28
CA GLU A 130 9.11 11.70 4.39
C GLU A 130 8.01 11.06 3.54
N VAL A 131 8.35 10.51 2.36
CA VAL A 131 7.40 9.81 1.49
C VAL A 131 7.07 8.45 2.06
N GLU A 132 8.05 7.72 2.54
CA GLU A 132 7.87 6.42 3.18
C GLU A 132 6.95 6.53 4.41
N GLN A 133 7.17 7.56 5.25
CA GLN A 133 6.33 7.85 6.41
C GLN A 133 4.90 8.22 5.99
N ALA A 134 4.72 9.02 4.94
CA ALA A 134 3.39 9.38 4.43
C ALA A 134 2.60 8.14 3.96
N TYR A 135 3.32 7.12 3.46
CA TYR A 135 2.74 5.82 3.10
C TYR A 135 2.67 4.84 4.27
N GLY A 136 2.88 5.29 5.52
CA GLY A 136 2.71 4.51 6.74
C GLY A 136 3.98 3.85 7.28
N GLY A 137 5.14 4.27 6.77
CA GLY A 137 6.45 3.75 7.14
C GLY A 137 6.78 2.40 6.49
N ILE A 138 8.07 2.15 6.27
CA ILE A 138 8.58 0.92 5.66
C ILE A 138 9.14 0.02 6.76
N GLN A 139 8.32 -0.87 7.31
CA GLN A 139 8.75 -1.84 8.31
C GLN A 139 9.27 -3.14 7.67
N PHE A 140 8.82 -3.45 6.48
CA PHE A 140 9.23 -4.60 5.66
C PHE A 140 8.93 -4.34 4.20
N LEU A 141 9.56 -5.07 3.30
CA LEU A 141 9.42 -4.94 1.85
C LEU A 141 8.99 -6.27 1.22
N PRO A 142 8.29 -6.22 0.09
CA PRO A 142 7.79 -5.04 -0.62
C PRO A 142 6.54 -4.45 0.02
N ILE A 143 6.27 -3.17 -0.27
CA ILE A 143 4.96 -2.55 -0.05
C ILE A 143 4.46 -2.05 -1.40
N THR A 144 3.25 -2.45 -1.78
CA THR A 144 2.64 -2.04 -3.04
C THR A 144 1.32 -1.33 -2.80
N VAL A 145 1.18 -0.13 -3.32
CA VAL A 145 -0.04 0.67 -3.24
C VAL A 145 -0.61 0.85 -4.64
N TYR A 146 -1.84 0.43 -4.82
CA TYR A 146 -2.59 0.57 -6.07
C TYR A 146 -3.47 1.80 -5.99
N VAL A 147 -3.30 2.72 -6.95
CA VAL A 147 -3.98 4.01 -6.99
C VAL A 147 -4.85 4.06 -8.24
N GLY A 148 -6.11 4.37 -8.06
CA GLY A 148 -7.07 4.51 -9.15
C GLY A 148 -6.85 5.78 -9.97
N ARG A 149 -7.51 5.88 -11.12
CA ARG A 149 -7.43 7.03 -12.04
C ARG A 149 -7.87 8.35 -11.37
N ASP A 150 -8.71 8.27 -10.34
CA ASP A 150 -9.16 9.39 -9.51
C ASP A 150 -8.12 9.83 -8.47
N GLY A 151 -7.01 9.08 -8.34
CA GLY A 151 -5.95 9.31 -7.39
C GLY A 151 -6.24 8.78 -5.99
N ASN A 152 -7.29 7.99 -5.81
CA ASN A 152 -7.56 7.34 -4.53
C ASN A 152 -6.89 5.97 -4.46
N VAL A 153 -6.49 5.57 -3.25
CA VAL A 153 -5.97 4.23 -3.01
C VAL A 153 -7.07 3.20 -3.23
N VAL A 154 -6.81 2.23 -4.08
CA VAL A 154 -7.70 1.08 -4.34
C VAL A 154 -7.36 -0.07 -3.41
N ASP A 155 -6.06 -0.39 -3.29
CA ASP A 155 -5.55 -1.39 -2.37
C ASP A 155 -4.12 -1.05 -1.93
N LYS A 156 -3.73 -1.58 -0.77
CA LYS A 156 -2.36 -1.53 -0.27
C LYS A 156 -1.97 -2.89 0.27
N VAL A 157 -0.88 -3.40 -0.22
CA VAL A 157 -0.38 -4.75 0.03
C VAL A 157 0.96 -4.70 0.72
N PHE A 158 1.11 -5.55 1.71
CA PHE A 158 2.33 -5.75 2.46
C PHE A 158 2.91 -7.12 2.15
N GLY A 159 4.16 -7.15 1.66
CA GLY A 159 4.82 -8.39 1.25
C GLY A 159 4.41 -8.85 -0.15
N LEU A 160 4.99 -9.97 -0.56
CA LEU A 160 4.78 -10.56 -1.88
C LEU A 160 3.38 -11.19 -2.00
N LYS A 161 2.64 -10.82 -3.03
CA LYS A 161 1.44 -11.52 -3.50
C LYS A 161 1.73 -12.43 -4.68
N GLY A 162 0.81 -13.33 -5.00
CA GLY A 162 0.85 -14.09 -6.25
C GLY A 162 0.65 -13.18 -7.47
N ARG A 163 1.27 -13.54 -8.61
CA ARG A 163 1.18 -12.75 -9.86
C ARG A 163 -0.26 -12.46 -10.28
N GLY A 164 -1.16 -13.45 -10.15
CA GLY A 164 -2.58 -13.28 -10.50
C GLY A 164 -3.29 -12.25 -9.62
N GLU A 165 -2.99 -12.22 -8.32
CA GLU A 165 -3.57 -11.26 -7.39
C GLU A 165 -3.06 -9.82 -7.68
N ILE A 166 -1.76 -9.68 -7.99
CA ILE A 166 -1.17 -8.40 -8.42
C ILE A 166 -1.88 -7.88 -9.69
N GLU A 167 -2.12 -8.77 -10.65
CA GLU A 167 -2.83 -8.40 -11.88
C GLU A 167 -4.29 -8.01 -11.63
N GLU A 168 -4.98 -8.68 -10.69
CA GLU A 168 -6.33 -8.28 -10.28
C GLU A 168 -6.36 -6.88 -9.67
N ASP A 169 -5.40 -6.56 -8.79
CA ASP A 169 -5.29 -5.23 -8.16
C ASP A 169 -4.97 -4.15 -9.22
N VAL A 170 -4.12 -4.45 -10.20
CA VAL A 170 -3.88 -3.57 -11.36
C VAL A 170 -5.16 -3.32 -12.15
N LYS A 171 -5.96 -4.36 -12.43
CA LYS A 171 -7.24 -4.22 -13.13
C LYS A 171 -8.24 -3.38 -12.33
N LEU A 172 -8.29 -3.54 -11.02
CA LEU A 172 -9.10 -2.69 -10.14
C LEU A 172 -8.67 -1.23 -10.21
N ALA A 173 -7.37 -0.94 -10.15
CA ALA A 173 -6.84 0.41 -10.28
C ALA A 173 -7.17 1.04 -11.66
N LEU A 174 -7.19 0.23 -12.73
CA LEU A 174 -7.64 0.64 -14.06
C LEU A 174 -9.15 0.91 -14.15
N GLY A 175 -9.92 0.62 -13.09
CA GLY A 175 -11.37 0.78 -13.05
C GLY A 175 -12.14 -0.42 -13.64
N GLN A 176 -11.48 -1.54 -13.85
CA GLN A 176 -12.13 -2.78 -14.28
C GLN A 176 -12.79 -3.45 -13.07
N LYS A 177 -13.99 -4.02 -13.26
CA LYS A 177 -14.67 -4.73 -12.19
C LYS A 177 -13.91 -6.01 -11.83
N LYS A 178 -13.82 -6.30 -10.55
CA LYS A 178 -13.33 -7.61 -10.10
C LYS A 178 -14.16 -8.71 -10.77
N PRO A 179 -13.52 -9.73 -11.40
CA PRO A 179 -14.28 -10.85 -11.92
C PRO A 179 -15.07 -11.45 -10.76
N ALA A 180 -16.36 -11.71 -10.98
CA ALA A 180 -17.17 -12.42 -10.00
C ALA A 180 -16.47 -13.74 -9.71
N THR A 181 -15.93 -13.87 -8.51
CA THR A 181 -15.32 -15.13 -8.04
C THR A 181 -16.37 -16.21 -8.25
N GLN A 182 -16.11 -17.16 -9.13
CA GLN A 182 -16.90 -18.38 -9.17
C GLN A 182 -16.78 -18.99 -7.78
N ALA A 183 -17.86 -18.86 -7.00
CA ALA A 183 -18.02 -19.62 -5.79
C ALA A 183 -17.90 -21.09 -6.18
N MET A 184 -16.77 -21.70 -5.87
CA MET A 184 -16.59 -23.13 -6.04
C MET A 184 -17.67 -23.82 -5.18
N LYS A 185 -18.58 -24.48 -5.86
CA LYS A 185 -19.51 -25.46 -5.30
C LYS A 185 -18.73 -26.63 -4.73
#